data_bb065e8bec7bc66e03cbd88b14bde2c7
#
_entry.id   bb065e8bec7bc66e03cbd88b14bde2c7
#
_cell.length_a   1.000
_cell.length_b   1.000
_cell.length_c   1.000
_cell.angle_alpha   90.00
_cell.angle_beta   90.00
_cell.angle_gamma   90.00
#
_symmetry.space_group_name_H-M   'P 1'
#
loop_
_entity.id
_entity.type
_entity.pdbx_description
1 polymer ?
#
loop_
_entity_poly.entity_id
_entity_poly.type
_entity_poly.pdbx_seq_one_letter_code
_entity_poly.pdbx_strand_id
1 'polypeptide(L)'
;MNYFDQIEELKKIIKANPNNFVNYFNLGNLYRKTNQLDLAIKIYQKCINKNKNNFQAYNNIANLYKEKKDINRSIDNFKLAIKINPNYHNAIYNLGSIYLNIKDYRNSYIYFINALKIVPNHIPTLNNLAVVMINTKKYNEGLKYLNQIIKIDKKFAPAYTNIGNIYWYKDEVEKCIINYKKSVDLNPLNINSYRNLLGAYEKSNQLNDYSEFLKLCKKKFPDNPIIILHEGILNFRNKNYKKTIENLEKISFDPKDLFEIKRNSFLAKSYDFINLPDSAFNYFTKTNDLSENSYDAKNYDKKKYINEVLKRKNYFIKENIDKWKKINYSKSNLNLVFLIGFPRSGTTLLDTILRSHPKIKIIEEKPLVTTMISKIKNKNLKNLENITNDEINFLRQEYQKEFEKYENPENKDIVYIDKLPLNIIYCGEILRIFPDAKFILSLRHPLDSVLSCFMQDFVLNNAMANFLRIDDATKLYENIFNLWNQ
;
A
#
# COMPACT_ATOMS: atom_id res chain seq x y z
N MET A 1 49.67 -11.44 7.25
CA MET A 1 49.28 -12.63 6.47
C MET A 1 48.02 -12.31 5.71
N ASN A 2 48.03 -12.37 4.38
CA ASN A 2 46.85 -12.11 3.58
C ASN A 2 45.87 -13.31 3.65
N TYR A 3 44.64 -13.15 3.17
CA TYR A 3 43.64 -14.22 3.25
C TYR A 3 44.04 -15.46 2.43
N PHE A 4 44.83 -15.30 1.39
CA PHE A 4 45.28 -16.39 0.53
C PHE A 4 46.25 -17.31 1.28
N ASP A 5 47.21 -16.73 1.98
CA ASP A 5 48.17 -17.49 2.79
C ASP A 5 47.46 -18.27 3.91
N GLN A 6 46.45 -17.62 4.56
CA GLN A 6 45.65 -18.26 5.61
C GLN A 6 44.85 -19.46 5.07
N ILE A 7 44.33 -19.36 3.85
CA ILE A 7 43.60 -20.45 3.19
C ILE A 7 44.54 -21.62 2.92
N GLU A 8 45.75 -21.37 2.39
CA GLU A 8 46.70 -22.43 2.09
C GLU A 8 47.22 -23.10 3.38
N GLU A 9 47.47 -22.34 4.41
CA GLU A 9 47.84 -22.87 5.73
C GLU A 9 46.75 -23.79 6.30
N LEU A 10 45.49 -23.34 6.32
CA LEU A 10 44.37 -24.16 6.80
C LEU A 10 44.19 -25.42 5.95
N LYS A 11 44.44 -25.39 4.65
CA LYS A 11 44.38 -26.58 3.81
C LYS A 11 45.46 -27.58 4.23
N LYS A 12 46.69 -27.13 4.57
CA LYS A 12 47.76 -28.01 5.10
C LYS A 12 47.36 -28.62 6.44
N ILE A 13 46.83 -27.83 7.36
CA ILE A 13 46.33 -28.28 8.67
C ILE A 13 45.21 -29.32 8.51
N ILE A 14 44.25 -29.11 7.60
CA ILE A 14 43.18 -30.05 7.30
C ILE A 14 43.70 -31.36 6.74
N LYS A 15 44.77 -31.33 5.89
CA LYS A 15 45.42 -32.56 5.41
C LYS A 15 46.07 -33.35 6.55
N ALA A 16 46.69 -32.67 7.51
CA ALA A 16 47.30 -33.30 8.67
C ALA A 16 46.28 -33.84 9.67
N ASN A 17 45.13 -33.13 9.84
CA ASN A 17 44.08 -33.56 10.75
C ASN A 17 42.71 -33.45 10.08
N PRO A 18 42.30 -34.42 9.24
CA PRO A 18 41.09 -34.35 8.43
C PRO A 18 39.76 -34.53 9.20
N ASN A 19 39.84 -34.86 10.51
CA ASN A 19 38.66 -35.04 11.34
C ASN A 19 38.29 -33.80 12.19
N ASN A 20 39.19 -32.81 12.25
CA ASN A 20 38.92 -31.60 13.02
C ASN A 20 37.95 -30.67 12.26
N PHE A 21 36.66 -30.68 12.62
CA PHE A 21 35.62 -29.87 12.00
C PHE A 21 35.88 -28.35 12.14
N VAL A 22 36.58 -27.89 13.18
CA VAL A 22 36.88 -26.47 13.43
C VAL A 22 37.72 -25.89 12.29
N ASN A 23 38.68 -26.66 11.76
CA ASN A 23 39.51 -26.21 10.64
C ASN A 23 38.68 -26.01 9.36
N TYR A 24 37.73 -26.90 9.09
CA TYR A 24 36.76 -26.71 7.97
C TYR A 24 35.87 -25.49 8.21
N PHE A 25 35.38 -25.29 9.43
CA PHE A 25 34.60 -24.12 9.76
C PHE A 25 35.36 -22.81 9.51
N ASN A 26 36.61 -22.74 9.97
CA ASN A 26 37.49 -21.58 9.77
C ASN A 26 37.84 -21.36 8.28
N LEU A 27 38.10 -22.41 7.52
CA LEU A 27 38.30 -22.32 6.08
C LEU A 27 37.07 -21.84 5.34
N GLY A 28 35.89 -22.29 5.75
CA GLY A 28 34.59 -21.79 5.23
C GLY A 28 34.40 -20.29 5.49
N ASN A 29 34.79 -19.81 6.69
CA ASN A 29 34.74 -18.38 7.02
C ASN A 29 35.70 -17.55 6.13
N LEU A 30 36.89 -18.06 5.81
CA LEU A 30 37.83 -17.39 4.92
C LEU A 30 37.32 -17.34 3.47
N TYR A 31 36.76 -18.43 2.94
CA TYR A 31 36.13 -18.41 1.61
C TYR A 31 34.99 -17.46 1.54
N ARG A 32 34.17 -17.34 2.59
CA ARG A 32 33.11 -16.33 2.66
C ARG A 32 33.67 -14.90 2.64
N LYS A 33 34.73 -14.61 3.43
CA LYS A 33 35.39 -13.29 3.46
C LYS A 33 35.99 -12.90 2.11
N THR A 34 36.45 -13.88 1.33
CA THR A 34 36.99 -13.68 -0.02
C THR A 34 35.95 -13.79 -1.12
N ASN A 35 34.65 -13.76 -0.77
CA ASN A 35 33.51 -13.83 -1.69
C ASN A 35 33.46 -15.11 -2.57
N GLN A 36 34.08 -16.19 -2.12
CA GLN A 36 34.06 -17.48 -2.80
C GLN A 36 32.92 -18.35 -2.25
N LEU A 37 31.69 -17.93 -2.54
CA LEU A 37 30.48 -18.42 -1.87
C LEU A 37 30.25 -19.94 -2.04
N ASP A 38 30.49 -20.48 -3.24
CA ASP A 38 30.27 -21.91 -3.52
C ASP A 38 31.32 -22.79 -2.80
N LEU A 39 32.56 -22.33 -2.73
CA LEU A 39 33.59 -23.01 -1.96
C LEU A 39 33.30 -22.96 -0.47
N ALA A 40 32.80 -21.82 0.04
CA ALA A 40 32.42 -21.70 1.42
C ALA A 40 31.30 -22.70 1.78
N ILE A 41 30.25 -22.81 0.95
CA ILE A 41 29.16 -23.78 1.14
C ILE A 41 29.72 -25.21 1.18
N LYS A 42 30.54 -25.58 0.19
CA LYS A 42 31.15 -26.92 0.10
C LYS A 42 31.99 -27.25 1.34
N ILE A 43 32.74 -26.30 1.86
CA ILE A 43 33.60 -26.49 3.03
C ILE A 43 32.77 -26.56 4.32
N TYR A 44 31.74 -25.73 4.49
CA TYR A 44 30.80 -25.85 5.62
C TYR A 44 30.04 -27.18 5.61
N GLN A 45 29.67 -27.71 4.43
CA GLN A 45 29.08 -29.06 4.32
C GLN A 45 30.06 -30.15 4.80
N LYS A 46 31.39 -30.02 4.46
CA LYS A 46 32.40 -30.93 5.01
C LYS A 46 32.51 -30.78 6.54
N CYS A 47 32.42 -29.55 7.06
CA CYS A 47 32.38 -29.30 8.50
C CYS A 47 31.23 -30.05 9.17
N ILE A 48 29.99 -29.91 8.59
CA ILE A 48 28.79 -30.57 9.08
C ILE A 48 28.93 -32.11 9.01
N ASN A 49 29.52 -32.65 7.97
CA ASN A 49 29.75 -34.11 7.85
C ASN A 49 30.66 -34.64 8.97
N LYS A 50 31.55 -33.80 9.50
CA LYS A 50 32.42 -34.17 10.64
C LYS A 50 31.75 -33.90 11.99
N ASN A 51 30.90 -32.89 12.07
CA ASN A 51 30.08 -32.57 13.26
C ASN A 51 28.70 -32.12 12.86
N LYS A 52 27.74 -33.06 12.87
CA LYS A 52 26.33 -32.79 12.52
C LYS A 52 25.64 -31.79 13.44
N ASN A 53 26.19 -31.56 14.64
CA ASN A 53 25.61 -30.62 15.62
C ASN A 53 26.22 -29.19 15.51
N ASN A 54 26.95 -28.89 14.47
CA ASN A 54 27.49 -27.55 14.26
C ASN A 54 26.41 -26.61 13.70
N PHE A 55 25.60 -26.07 14.58
CA PHE A 55 24.52 -25.11 14.24
C PHE A 55 25.06 -23.84 13.57
N GLN A 56 26.30 -23.42 13.88
CA GLN A 56 26.91 -22.23 13.29
C GLN A 56 27.21 -22.45 11.80
N ALA A 57 27.67 -23.65 11.41
CA ALA A 57 27.89 -23.97 9.99
C ALA A 57 26.58 -23.97 9.20
N TYR A 58 25.49 -24.52 9.74
CA TYR A 58 24.16 -24.43 9.11
C TYR A 58 23.70 -22.97 8.96
N ASN A 59 23.86 -22.15 10.00
CA ASN A 59 23.53 -20.71 9.92
C ASN A 59 24.36 -19.99 8.84
N ASN A 60 25.66 -20.32 8.73
CA ASN A 60 26.51 -19.69 7.72
C ASN A 60 26.14 -20.14 6.30
N ILE A 61 25.83 -21.42 6.07
CA ILE A 61 25.29 -21.90 4.80
C ILE A 61 23.97 -21.20 4.46
N ALA A 62 23.08 -21.04 5.45
CA ALA A 62 21.82 -20.35 5.26
C ALA A 62 22.02 -18.90 4.79
N ASN A 63 22.96 -18.16 5.40
CA ASN A 63 23.30 -16.81 4.97
C ASN A 63 23.85 -16.78 3.53
N LEU A 64 24.71 -17.74 3.15
CA LEU A 64 25.24 -17.84 1.79
C LEU A 64 24.14 -18.12 0.76
N TYR A 65 23.17 -19.00 1.07
CA TYR A 65 22.02 -19.22 0.21
C TYR A 65 21.13 -17.96 0.11
N LYS A 66 20.97 -17.20 1.18
CA LYS A 66 20.29 -15.90 1.16
C LYS A 66 20.99 -14.92 0.21
N GLU A 67 22.31 -14.81 0.27
CA GLU A 67 23.12 -13.99 -0.63
C GLU A 67 22.97 -14.42 -2.10
N LYS A 68 22.87 -15.73 -2.34
CA LYS A 68 22.59 -16.33 -3.67
C LYS A 68 21.10 -16.23 -4.09
N LYS A 69 20.24 -15.61 -3.30
CA LYS A 69 18.78 -15.52 -3.51
C LYS A 69 18.04 -16.87 -3.52
N ASP A 70 18.66 -17.93 -3.01
CA ASP A 70 18.02 -19.23 -2.83
C ASP A 70 17.33 -19.27 -1.46
N ILE A 71 16.14 -18.72 -1.43
CA ILE A 71 15.39 -18.51 -0.20
C ILE A 71 15.00 -19.84 0.45
N ASN A 72 14.62 -20.85 -0.34
CA ASN A 72 14.17 -22.14 0.20
C ASN A 72 15.30 -22.85 0.95
N ARG A 73 16.47 -23.00 0.33
CA ARG A 73 17.63 -23.62 1.00
C ARG A 73 18.12 -22.79 2.18
N SER A 74 18.00 -21.47 2.12
CA SER A 74 18.32 -20.61 3.26
C SER A 74 17.40 -20.90 4.46
N ILE A 75 16.06 -20.96 4.26
CA ILE A 75 15.08 -21.28 5.30
C ILE A 75 15.38 -22.64 5.94
N ASP A 76 15.61 -23.67 5.11
CA ASP A 76 15.85 -25.04 5.60
C ASP A 76 17.07 -25.10 6.50
N ASN A 77 18.18 -24.45 6.10
CA ASN A 77 19.40 -24.45 6.90
C ASN A 77 19.26 -23.62 8.18
N PHE A 78 18.55 -22.50 8.20
CA PHE A 78 18.24 -21.80 9.46
C PHE A 78 17.38 -22.66 10.40
N LYS A 79 16.36 -23.35 9.88
CA LYS A 79 15.55 -24.27 10.68
C LYS A 79 16.40 -25.42 11.27
N LEU A 80 17.35 -25.96 10.53
CA LEU A 80 18.29 -26.96 11.04
C LEU A 80 19.17 -26.38 12.15
N ALA A 81 19.72 -25.18 11.98
CA ALA A 81 20.50 -24.52 13.02
C ALA A 81 19.68 -24.31 14.31
N ILE A 82 18.43 -23.87 14.19
CA ILE A 82 17.51 -23.68 15.32
C ILE A 82 17.12 -25.01 15.96
N LYS A 83 16.91 -26.08 15.17
CA LYS A 83 16.62 -27.42 15.69
C LYS A 83 17.74 -27.95 16.58
N ILE A 84 19.00 -27.68 16.19
CA ILE A 84 20.19 -28.11 16.95
C ILE A 84 20.40 -27.24 18.19
N ASN A 85 20.25 -25.90 18.03
CA ASN A 85 20.33 -24.97 19.14
C ASN A 85 19.13 -24.01 19.13
N PRO A 86 18.07 -24.35 19.90
CA PRO A 86 16.84 -23.54 19.96
C PRO A 86 17.05 -22.11 20.50
N ASN A 87 18.13 -21.86 21.20
CA ASN A 87 18.46 -20.54 21.75
C ASN A 87 19.47 -19.77 20.88
N TYR A 88 19.73 -20.22 19.66
CA TYR A 88 20.65 -19.53 18.77
C TYR A 88 19.98 -18.29 18.13
N HIS A 89 20.02 -17.18 18.85
CA HIS A 89 19.41 -15.90 18.49
C HIS A 89 19.63 -15.49 17.03
N ASN A 90 20.89 -15.61 16.53
CA ASN A 90 21.22 -15.15 15.18
C ASN A 90 20.43 -15.90 14.08
N ALA A 91 20.28 -17.22 14.20
CA ALA A 91 19.50 -17.99 13.22
C ALA A 91 18.01 -17.65 13.29
N ILE A 92 17.47 -17.49 14.49
CA ILE A 92 16.06 -17.11 14.71
C ILE A 92 15.78 -15.72 14.13
N TYR A 93 16.63 -14.74 14.42
CA TYR A 93 16.53 -13.38 13.88
C TYR A 93 16.62 -13.37 12.34
N ASN A 94 17.62 -14.09 11.78
CA ASN A 94 17.82 -14.15 10.34
C ASN A 94 16.63 -14.81 9.62
N LEU A 95 16.08 -15.87 10.18
CA LEU A 95 14.90 -16.54 9.64
C LEU A 95 13.68 -15.62 9.69
N GLY A 96 13.46 -14.90 10.79
CA GLY A 96 12.45 -13.85 10.90
C GLY A 96 12.59 -12.78 9.84
N SER A 97 13.83 -12.37 9.54
CA SER A 97 14.14 -11.38 8.50
C SER A 97 13.87 -11.89 7.09
N ILE A 98 14.10 -13.19 6.83
CA ILE A 98 13.73 -13.79 5.53
C ILE A 98 12.21 -13.78 5.37
N TYR A 99 11.46 -14.21 6.38
CA TYR A 99 10.00 -14.19 6.31
C TYR A 99 9.44 -12.77 6.12
N LEU A 100 10.08 -11.74 6.72
CA LEU A 100 9.73 -10.34 6.48
C LEU A 100 9.95 -9.97 4.99
N ASN A 101 11.09 -10.34 4.41
CA ASN A 101 11.42 -10.02 3.02
C ASN A 101 10.47 -10.67 2.01
N ILE A 102 10.02 -11.90 2.27
CA ILE A 102 9.01 -12.58 1.43
C ILE A 102 7.57 -12.23 1.81
N LYS A 103 7.38 -11.24 2.71
CA LYS A 103 6.09 -10.73 3.18
C LYS A 103 5.24 -11.75 3.94
N ASP A 104 5.82 -12.82 4.45
CA ASP A 104 5.17 -13.72 5.39
C ASP A 104 5.23 -13.13 6.81
N TYR A 105 4.37 -12.15 7.05
CA TYR A 105 4.36 -11.38 8.30
C TYR A 105 4.01 -12.23 9.51
N ARG A 106 3.24 -13.32 9.32
CA ARG A 106 2.87 -14.22 10.42
C ARG A 106 4.08 -14.96 10.96
N ASN A 107 4.84 -15.61 10.10
CA ASN A 107 6.04 -16.33 10.51
C ASN A 107 7.14 -15.36 10.96
N SER A 108 7.30 -14.22 10.28
CA SER A 108 8.23 -13.17 10.68
C SER A 108 7.99 -12.73 12.13
N TYR A 109 6.74 -12.45 12.50
CA TYR A 109 6.35 -12.08 13.86
C TYR A 109 6.75 -13.15 14.88
N ILE A 110 6.41 -14.42 14.60
CA ILE A 110 6.71 -15.54 15.51
C ILE A 110 8.21 -15.63 15.79
N TYR A 111 9.04 -15.59 14.75
CA TYR A 111 10.49 -15.70 14.90
C TYR A 111 11.09 -14.47 15.58
N PHE A 112 10.64 -13.25 15.30
CA PHE A 112 11.13 -12.07 16.01
C PHE A 112 10.73 -12.06 17.50
N ILE A 113 9.52 -12.48 17.85
CA ILE A 113 9.14 -12.63 19.27
C ILE A 113 10.03 -13.68 19.95
N ASN A 114 10.33 -14.80 19.31
CA ASN A 114 11.23 -15.80 19.87
C ASN A 114 12.67 -15.26 20.00
N ALA A 115 13.14 -14.46 19.06
CA ALA A 115 14.45 -13.80 19.19
C ALA A 115 14.50 -12.84 20.38
N LEU A 116 13.42 -12.07 20.63
CA LEU A 116 13.34 -11.15 21.78
C LEU A 116 13.22 -11.87 23.12
N LYS A 117 12.70 -13.10 23.19
CA LYS A 117 12.74 -13.89 24.42
C LYS A 117 14.17 -14.22 24.83
N ILE A 118 15.10 -14.35 23.87
CA ILE A 118 16.52 -14.65 24.13
C ILE A 118 17.30 -13.35 24.36
N VAL A 119 17.06 -12.31 23.54
CA VAL A 119 17.73 -11.01 23.65
C VAL A 119 16.67 -9.90 23.65
N PRO A 120 16.10 -9.52 24.80
CA PRO A 120 14.93 -8.63 24.88
C PRO A 120 15.13 -7.22 24.30
N ASN A 121 16.35 -6.70 24.35
CA ASN A 121 16.69 -5.34 23.90
C ASN A 121 17.45 -5.31 22.56
N HIS A 122 17.32 -6.35 21.73
CA HIS A 122 17.97 -6.39 20.42
C HIS A 122 17.31 -5.40 19.46
N ILE A 123 17.90 -4.23 19.31
CA ILE A 123 17.36 -3.11 18.50
C ILE A 123 16.97 -3.54 17.07
N PRO A 124 17.80 -4.30 16.30
CA PRO A 124 17.40 -4.76 14.96
C PRO A 124 16.11 -5.61 14.97
N THR A 125 15.92 -6.46 15.97
CA THR A 125 14.71 -7.28 16.09
C THR A 125 13.48 -6.43 16.40
N LEU A 126 13.60 -5.49 17.35
CA LEU A 126 12.52 -4.54 17.69
C LEU A 126 12.13 -3.71 16.47
N ASN A 127 13.12 -3.24 15.71
CA ASN A 127 12.87 -2.44 14.50
C ASN A 127 12.14 -3.26 13.41
N ASN A 128 12.60 -4.48 13.14
CA ASN A 128 11.95 -5.34 12.16
C ASN A 128 10.54 -5.77 12.61
N LEU A 129 10.34 -5.98 13.90
CA LEU A 129 9.02 -6.25 14.46
C LEU A 129 8.07 -5.06 14.28
N ALA A 130 8.57 -3.83 14.48
CA ALA A 130 7.81 -2.63 14.18
C ALA A 130 7.44 -2.54 12.67
N VAL A 131 8.33 -2.92 11.77
CA VAL A 131 8.04 -3.01 10.32
C VAL A 131 6.95 -4.04 10.04
N VAL A 132 6.96 -5.21 10.71
CA VAL A 132 5.86 -6.19 10.63
C VAL A 132 4.54 -5.58 11.08
N MET A 133 4.53 -4.83 12.19
CA MET A 133 3.33 -4.16 12.71
C MET A 133 2.80 -3.10 11.74
N ILE A 134 3.68 -2.33 11.11
CA ILE A 134 3.32 -1.34 10.08
C ILE A 134 2.63 -2.02 8.90
N ASN A 135 3.23 -3.07 8.35
CA ASN A 135 2.69 -3.79 7.19
C ASN A 135 1.37 -4.53 7.50
N THR A 136 1.15 -4.90 8.75
CA THR A 136 -0.11 -5.52 9.22
C THR A 136 -1.11 -4.49 9.77
N LYS A 137 -0.85 -3.19 9.61
CA LYS A 137 -1.68 -2.05 10.07
C LYS A 137 -1.91 -1.98 11.58
N LYS A 138 -1.06 -2.64 12.37
CA LYS A 138 -1.08 -2.62 13.85
C LYS A 138 -0.22 -1.47 14.37
N TYR A 139 -0.57 -0.25 13.99
CA TYR A 139 0.26 0.94 14.19
C TYR A 139 0.61 1.22 15.66
N ASN A 140 -0.35 1.04 16.57
CA ASN A 140 -0.13 1.30 17.99
C ASN A 140 0.88 0.30 18.63
N GLU A 141 0.87 -0.96 18.19
CA GLU A 141 1.86 -1.96 18.60
C GLU A 141 3.24 -1.61 18.03
N GLY A 142 3.29 -1.20 16.74
CA GLY A 142 4.51 -0.73 16.11
C GLY A 142 5.16 0.43 16.88
N LEU A 143 4.37 1.44 17.30
CA LEU A 143 4.86 2.56 18.11
C LEU A 143 5.44 2.12 19.45
N LYS A 144 4.89 1.08 20.10
CA LYS A 144 5.45 0.57 21.37
C LYS A 144 6.88 0.06 21.17
N TYR A 145 7.13 -0.75 20.13
CA TYR A 145 8.49 -1.26 19.85
C TYR A 145 9.46 -0.14 19.46
N LEU A 146 9.02 0.83 18.64
CA LEU A 146 9.86 1.96 18.24
C LEU A 146 10.22 2.86 19.43
N ASN A 147 9.27 3.11 20.33
CA ASN A 147 9.52 3.87 21.56
C ASN A 147 10.46 3.12 22.51
N GLN A 148 10.42 1.78 22.54
CA GLN A 148 11.40 0.97 23.29
C GLN A 148 12.80 1.17 22.69
N ILE A 149 12.95 1.16 21.35
CA ILE A 149 14.24 1.45 20.72
C ILE A 149 14.77 2.82 21.12
N ILE A 150 13.93 3.87 21.06
CA ILE A 150 14.34 5.24 21.41
C ILE A 150 14.77 5.37 22.87
N LYS A 151 14.19 4.57 23.78
CA LYS A 151 14.64 4.51 25.18
C LYS A 151 16.04 3.89 25.32
N ILE A 152 16.37 2.90 24.46
CA ILE A 152 17.68 2.23 24.45
C ILE A 152 18.72 3.09 23.73
N ASP A 153 18.37 3.57 22.53
CA ASP A 153 19.25 4.39 21.70
C ASP A 153 18.45 5.55 21.06
N LYS A 154 18.60 6.74 21.65
CA LYS A 154 17.96 7.97 21.14
C LYS A 154 18.47 8.43 19.78
N LYS A 155 19.61 7.89 19.30
CA LYS A 155 20.23 8.26 18.02
C LYS A 155 19.94 7.26 16.90
N PHE A 156 19.14 6.24 17.14
CA PHE A 156 18.79 5.25 16.13
C PHE A 156 17.79 5.85 15.10
N ALA A 157 18.33 6.47 14.06
CA ALA A 157 17.57 7.15 13.01
C ALA A 157 16.44 6.31 12.36
N PRO A 158 16.60 4.98 12.11
CA PRO A 158 15.53 4.17 11.52
C PRO A 158 14.26 4.12 12.36
N ALA A 159 14.34 4.24 13.68
CA ALA A 159 13.14 4.28 14.53
C ALA A 159 12.28 5.51 14.22
N TYR A 160 12.89 6.68 14.08
CA TYR A 160 12.17 7.91 13.73
C TYR A 160 11.60 7.85 12.31
N THR A 161 12.33 7.24 11.35
CA THR A 161 11.77 6.98 10.01
C THR A 161 10.50 6.12 10.10
N ASN A 162 10.53 5.03 10.86
CA ASN A 162 9.38 4.13 10.99
C ASN A 162 8.21 4.75 11.78
N ILE A 163 8.48 5.60 12.79
CA ILE A 163 7.44 6.41 13.44
C ILE A 163 6.80 7.37 12.43
N GLY A 164 7.61 8.06 11.64
CA GLY A 164 7.12 8.90 10.55
C GLY A 164 6.24 8.11 9.56
N ASN A 165 6.65 6.91 9.17
CA ASN A 165 5.84 6.03 8.30
C ASN A 165 4.49 5.68 8.94
N ILE A 166 4.43 5.39 10.24
CA ILE A 166 3.17 5.14 10.95
C ILE A 166 2.26 6.36 10.87
N TYR A 167 2.77 7.56 11.16
CA TYR A 167 1.99 8.78 11.09
C TYR A 167 1.58 9.14 9.66
N TRP A 168 2.41 8.80 8.65
CA TRP A 168 2.04 8.89 7.24
C TRP A 168 0.79 8.06 6.91
N TYR A 169 0.75 6.79 7.37
CA TYR A 169 -0.40 5.91 7.15
C TYR A 169 -1.63 6.28 7.97
N LYS A 170 -1.45 7.00 9.09
CA LYS A 170 -2.55 7.54 9.90
C LYS A 170 -3.04 8.90 9.43
N ASP A 171 -2.44 9.45 8.37
CA ASP A 171 -2.71 10.78 7.83
C ASP A 171 -2.42 11.94 8.81
N GLU A 172 -1.55 11.71 9.78
CA GLU A 172 -1.09 12.70 10.77
C GLU A 172 0.20 13.38 10.26
N VAL A 173 0.08 14.24 9.22
CA VAL A 173 1.22 14.71 8.41
C VAL A 173 2.21 15.55 9.22
N GLU A 174 1.77 16.38 10.17
CA GLU A 174 2.65 17.20 11.01
C GLU A 174 3.58 16.32 11.87
N LYS A 175 3.03 15.28 12.51
CA LYS A 175 3.83 14.32 13.28
C LYS A 175 4.78 13.52 12.38
N CYS A 176 4.35 13.22 11.16
CA CYS A 176 5.18 12.58 10.15
C CYS A 176 6.42 13.45 9.85
N ILE A 177 6.22 14.74 9.54
CA ILE A 177 7.30 15.71 9.24
C ILE A 177 8.29 15.81 10.41
N ILE A 178 7.80 15.95 11.64
CA ILE A 178 8.65 16.05 12.85
C ILE A 178 9.60 14.85 12.94
N ASN A 179 9.07 13.64 12.76
CA ASN A 179 9.87 12.43 12.89
C ASN A 179 10.84 12.23 11.71
N TYR A 180 10.44 12.57 10.48
CA TYR A 180 11.37 12.52 9.34
C TYR A 180 12.48 13.56 9.43
N LYS A 181 12.20 14.79 9.93
CA LYS A 181 13.25 15.78 10.26
C LYS A 181 14.27 15.18 11.21
N LYS A 182 13.80 14.59 12.31
CA LYS A 182 14.68 13.95 13.29
C LYS A 182 15.52 12.81 12.68
N SER A 183 14.95 12.02 11.78
CA SER A 183 15.70 10.99 11.06
C SER A 183 16.78 11.56 10.14
N VAL A 184 16.51 12.67 9.44
CA VAL A 184 17.48 13.39 8.60
C VAL A 184 18.63 13.95 9.45
N ASP A 185 18.32 14.56 10.60
CA ASP A 185 19.33 15.11 11.50
C ASP A 185 20.28 14.03 12.05
N LEU A 186 19.73 12.87 12.40
CA LEU A 186 20.50 11.76 12.95
C LEU A 186 21.30 10.97 11.92
N ASN A 187 20.85 10.91 10.67
CA ASN A 187 21.56 10.26 9.58
C ASN A 187 21.55 11.12 8.31
N PRO A 188 22.41 12.16 8.26
CA PRO A 188 22.40 13.12 7.17
C PRO A 188 22.94 12.60 5.82
N LEU A 189 23.40 11.35 5.72
CA LEU A 189 23.85 10.74 4.47
C LEU A 189 22.79 9.79 3.87
N ASN A 190 21.71 9.52 4.58
CA ASN A 190 20.67 8.61 4.11
C ASN A 190 19.64 9.31 3.23
N ILE A 191 19.78 9.20 1.91
CA ILE A 191 18.85 9.77 0.92
C ILE A 191 17.38 9.36 1.14
N ASN A 192 17.11 8.18 1.70
CA ASN A 192 15.75 7.73 1.97
C ASN A 192 15.05 8.60 3.03
N SER A 193 15.78 9.10 4.03
CA SER A 193 15.22 10.03 5.02
C SER A 193 14.80 11.35 4.37
N TYR A 194 15.63 11.87 3.46
CA TYR A 194 15.32 13.08 2.69
C TYR A 194 14.12 12.89 1.78
N ARG A 195 14.08 11.79 1.04
CA ARG A 195 12.94 11.41 0.19
C ARG A 195 11.63 11.39 0.98
N ASN A 196 11.62 10.76 2.14
CA ASN A 196 10.43 10.64 2.96
C ASN A 196 9.96 12.03 3.45
N LEU A 197 10.88 12.90 3.85
CA LEU A 197 10.56 14.26 4.29
C LEU A 197 10.05 15.14 3.12
N LEU A 198 10.67 15.03 1.95
CA LEU A 198 10.20 15.71 0.72
C LEU A 198 8.76 15.27 0.36
N GLY A 199 8.49 13.95 0.44
CA GLY A 199 7.14 13.41 0.24
C GLY A 199 6.12 13.94 1.25
N ALA A 200 6.53 14.11 2.52
CA ALA A 200 5.66 14.64 3.56
C ALA A 200 5.33 16.13 3.33
N TYR A 201 6.30 16.95 2.94
CA TYR A 201 6.05 18.35 2.56
C TYR A 201 5.16 18.47 1.32
N GLU A 202 5.37 17.63 0.31
CA GLU A 202 4.50 17.56 -0.87
C GLU A 202 3.05 17.24 -0.48
N LYS A 203 2.85 16.26 0.38
CA LYS A 203 1.51 15.83 0.85
C LYS A 203 0.81 16.90 1.68
N SER A 204 1.55 17.61 2.54
CA SER A 204 0.99 18.69 3.36
C SER A 204 0.76 20.01 2.59
N ASN A 205 1.16 20.07 1.32
CA ASN A 205 1.14 21.28 0.49
C ASN A 205 1.91 22.48 1.11
N GLN A 206 2.90 22.21 1.95
CA GLN A 206 3.78 23.22 2.56
C GLN A 206 4.88 23.64 1.55
N LEU A 207 4.50 24.39 0.52
CA LEU A 207 5.36 24.68 -0.63
C LEU A 207 6.63 25.46 -0.27
N ASN A 208 6.58 26.36 0.73
CA ASN A 208 7.74 27.12 1.17
C ASN A 208 8.78 26.21 1.83
N ASP A 209 8.37 25.43 2.84
CA ASP A 209 9.26 24.47 3.52
C ASP A 209 9.79 23.43 2.54
N TYR A 210 8.94 22.96 1.62
CA TYR A 210 9.33 22.04 0.54
C TYR A 210 10.44 22.64 -0.32
N SER A 211 10.28 23.90 -0.77
CA SER A 211 11.27 24.59 -1.59
C SER A 211 12.59 24.79 -0.87
N GLU A 212 12.57 25.25 0.39
CA GLU A 212 13.78 25.45 1.19
C GLU A 212 14.52 24.15 1.45
N PHE A 213 13.79 23.11 1.85
CA PHE A 213 14.41 21.81 2.09
C PHE A 213 14.95 21.17 0.81
N LEU A 214 14.26 21.37 -0.33
CA LEU A 214 14.74 20.87 -1.63
C LEU A 214 16.04 21.55 -2.06
N LYS A 215 16.23 22.86 -1.80
CA LYS A 215 17.50 23.57 -2.04
C LYS A 215 18.67 22.93 -1.29
N LEU A 216 18.42 22.58 0.00
CA LEU A 216 19.40 21.86 0.82
C LEU A 216 19.71 20.46 0.26
N CYS A 217 18.67 19.74 -0.19
CA CYS A 217 18.83 18.42 -0.80
C CYS A 217 19.67 18.49 -2.09
N LYS A 218 19.41 19.46 -2.96
CA LYS A 218 20.17 19.69 -4.20
C LYS A 218 21.65 19.96 -3.94
N LYS A 219 21.96 20.78 -2.94
CA LYS A 219 23.34 21.05 -2.55
C LYS A 219 24.07 19.77 -2.09
N LYS A 220 23.35 18.85 -1.46
CA LYS A 220 23.91 17.65 -0.86
C LYS A 220 23.94 16.44 -1.80
N PHE A 221 22.95 16.34 -2.69
CA PHE A 221 22.75 15.25 -3.63
C PHE A 221 22.39 15.80 -5.03
N PRO A 222 23.29 16.53 -5.70
CA PRO A 222 22.96 17.34 -6.89
C PRO A 222 22.37 16.52 -8.05
N ASP A 223 22.90 15.34 -8.31
CA ASP A 223 22.53 14.51 -9.48
C ASP A 223 21.63 13.34 -9.09
N ASN A 224 21.05 13.35 -7.88
CA ASN A 224 20.21 12.25 -7.47
C ASN A 224 18.84 12.31 -8.15
N PRO A 225 18.40 11.25 -8.88
CA PRO A 225 17.15 11.24 -9.62
C PRO A 225 15.91 11.56 -8.75
N ILE A 226 15.90 11.13 -7.48
CA ILE A 226 14.80 11.44 -6.55
C ILE A 226 14.72 12.95 -6.27
N ILE A 227 15.85 13.62 -6.12
CA ILE A 227 15.88 15.07 -5.89
C ILE A 227 15.43 15.82 -7.13
N ILE A 228 15.88 15.39 -8.33
CA ILE A 228 15.45 15.97 -9.62
C ILE A 228 13.94 15.74 -9.82
N LEU A 229 13.42 14.57 -9.46
CA LEU A 229 11.97 14.29 -9.48
C LEU A 229 11.20 15.30 -8.61
N HIS A 230 11.64 15.51 -7.36
CA HIS A 230 10.99 16.46 -6.47
C HIS A 230 11.14 17.91 -6.93
N GLU A 231 12.22 18.26 -7.63
CA GLU A 231 12.34 19.57 -8.28
C GLU A 231 11.32 19.74 -9.42
N GLY A 232 11.15 18.71 -10.25
CA GLY A 232 10.12 18.70 -11.28
C GLY A 232 8.71 18.86 -10.68
N ILE A 233 8.42 18.15 -9.59
CA ILE A 233 7.14 18.25 -8.87
C ILE A 233 6.93 19.67 -8.33
N LEU A 234 7.93 20.27 -7.71
CA LEU A 234 7.84 21.65 -7.22
C LEU A 234 7.61 22.64 -8.35
N ASN A 235 8.32 22.51 -9.49
CA ASN A 235 8.10 23.33 -10.68
C ASN A 235 6.65 23.17 -11.20
N PHE A 236 6.11 21.95 -11.21
CA PHE A 236 4.71 21.71 -11.57
C PHE A 236 3.73 22.43 -10.65
N ARG A 237 3.94 22.33 -9.32
CA ARG A 237 3.11 23.05 -8.32
C ARG A 237 3.16 24.56 -8.51
N ASN A 238 4.31 25.09 -8.93
CA ASN A 238 4.51 26.49 -9.27
C ASN A 238 4.05 26.86 -10.70
N LYS A 239 3.37 25.94 -11.41
CA LYS A 239 2.88 26.11 -12.79
C LYS A 239 3.97 26.32 -13.84
N ASN A 240 5.22 25.95 -13.54
CA ASN A 240 6.36 26.02 -14.46
C ASN A 240 6.48 24.73 -15.27
N TYR A 241 5.47 24.42 -16.08
CA TYR A 241 5.32 23.11 -16.74
C TYR A 241 6.47 22.76 -17.70
N LYS A 242 6.99 23.74 -18.45
CA LYS A 242 8.16 23.54 -19.34
C LYS A 242 9.38 23.06 -18.55
N LYS A 243 9.66 23.72 -17.42
CA LYS A 243 10.79 23.34 -16.56
C LYS A 243 10.58 22.00 -15.86
N THR A 244 9.32 21.65 -15.57
CA THR A 244 8.97 20.31 -15.11
C THR A 244 9.38 19.26 -16.13
N ILE A 245 9.02 19.45 -17.41
CA ILE A 245 9.35 18.55 -18.50
C ILE A 245 10.87 18.41 -18.64
N GLU A 246 11.58 19.56 -18.73
CA GLU A 246 13.04 19.56 -18.83
C GLU A 246 13.75 18.78 -17.73
N ASN A 247 13.26 18.87 -16.49
CA ASN A 247 13.84 18.16 -15.36
C ASN A 247 13.52 16.66 -15.41
N LEU A 248 12.25 16.32 -15.67
CA LEU A 248 11.79 14.94 -15.58
C LEU A 248 12.23 14.08 -16.77
N GLU A 249 12.51 14.66 -17.94
CA GLU A 249 13.04 13.93 -19.09
C GLU A 249 14.51 13.53 -18.91
N LYS A 250 15.27 14.22 -18.05
CA LYS A 250 16.67 13.91 -17.75
C LYS A 250 16.87 12.66 -16.88
N ILE A 251 15.80 12.16 -16.27
CA ILE A 251 15.85 11.04 -15.32
C ILE A 251 14.98 9.88 -15.76
N SER A 252 15.27 8.69 -15.26
CA SER A 252 14.42 7.51 -15.37
C SER A 252 14.62 6.63 -14.14
N PHE A 253 13.61 5.81 -13.83
CA PHE A 253 13.66 4.82 -12.77
C PHE A 253 13.39 3.42 -13.33
N ASP A 254 13.62 2.38 -12.53
CA ASP A 254 13.18 1.03 -12.92
C ASP A 254 11.67 1.05 -13.19
N PRO A 255 11.18 0.43 -14.27
CA PRO A 255 9.75 0.38 -14.59
C PRO A 255 8.87 -0.22 -13.48
N LYS A 256 9.47 -0.96 -12.55
CA LYS A 256 8.78 -1.49 -11.36
C LYS A 256 8.75 -0.53 -10.18
N ASP A 257 9.46 0.60 -10.28
CA ASP A 257 9.50 1.60 -9.22
C ASP A 257 8.30 2.55 -9.34
N LEU A 258 7.64 2.81 -8.22
CA LEU A 258 6.55 3.79 -8.14
C LEU A 258 7.00 5.22 -8.55
N PHE A 259 8.29 5.51 -8.47
CA PHE A 259 8.82 6.80 -8.94
C PHE A 259 8.75 6.95 -10.46
N GLU A 260 8.86 5.87 -11.23
CA GLU A 260 8.68 5.95 -12.69
C GLU A 260 7.22 6.23 -13.05
N ILE A 261 6.26 5.63 -12.35
CA ILE A 261 4.84 5.96 -12.49
C ILE A 261 4.60 7.43 -12.18
N LYS A 262 5.13 7.91 -11.04
CA LYS A 262 5.00 9.30 -10.60
C LYS A 262 5.62 10.28 -11.60
N ARG A 263 6.82 9.98 -12.11
CA ARG A 263 7.51 10.77 -13.14
C ARG A 263 6.67 10.93 -14.40
N ASN A 264 6.18 9.81 -14.95
CA ASN A 264 5.36 9.81 -16.16
C ASN A 264 4.04 10.57 -15.94
N SER A 265 3.40 10.44 -14.77
CA SER A 265 2.19 11.17 -14.43
C SER A 265 2.41 12.71 -14.44
N PHE A 266 3.51 13.19 -13.84
CA PHE A 266 3.81 14.63 -13.88
C PHE A 266 4.22 15.12 -15.26
N LEU A 267 4.89 14.31 -16.07
CA LEU A 267 5.14 14.61 -17.48
C LEU A 267 3.84 14.71 -18.26
N ALA A 268 2.94 13.71 -18.13
CA ALA A 268 1.64 13.70 -18.79
C ALA A 268 0.84 14.98 -18.51
N LYS A 269 0.68 15.30 -17.22
CA LYS A 269 -0.02 16.51 -16.78
C LYS A 269 0.64 17.79 -17.26
N SER A 270 1.98 17.83 -17.30
CA SER A 270 2.71 19.03 -17.78
C SER A 270 2.52 19.25 -19.28
N TYR A 271 2.56 18.19 -20.07
CA TYR A 271 2.28 18.26 -21.51
C TYR A 271 0.83 18.66 -21.80
N ASP A 272 -0.14 18.16 -21.01
CA ASP A 272 -1.54 18.56 -21.10
C ASP A 272 -1.70 20.07 -20.83
N PHE A 273 -1.10 20.60 -19.76
CA PHE A 273 -1.18 22.03 -19.42
C PHE A 273 -0.51 22.97 -20.45
N ILE A 274 0.42 22.48 -21.26
CA ILE A 274 1.03 23.28 -22.34
C ILE A 274 0.41 22.98 -23.73
N ASN A 275 -0.77 22.33 -23.75
CA ASN A 275 -1.53 22.01 -24.95
C ASN A 275 -0.77 21.14 -25.98
N LEU A 276 -0.05 20.13 -25.51
CA LEU A 276 0.58 19.10 -26.34
C LEU A 276 -0.09 17.74 -26.10
N PRO A 277 -1.31 17.54 -26.67
CA PRO A 277 -2.19 16.41 -26.30
C PRO A 277 -1.60 15.04 -26.67
N ASP A 278 -0.89 14.92 -27.78
CA ASP A 278 -0.29 13.65 -28.21
C ASP A 278 0.78 13.19 -27.21
N SER A 279 1.64 14.10 -26.76
CA SER A 279 2.64 13.82 -25.75
C SER A 279 1.99 13.50 -24.40
N ALA A 280 0.99 14.28 -24.03
CA ALA A 280 0.22 14.06 -22.80
C ALA A 280 -0.40 12.66 -22.79
N PHE A 281 -1.11 12.31 -23.87
CA PHE A 281 -1.76 11.00 -24.01
C PHE A 281 -0.77 9.84 -23.95
N ASN A 282 0.38 9.98 -24.63
CA ASN A 282 1.44 8.96 -24.60
C ASN A 282 1.97 8.74 -23.16
N TYR A 283 2.21 9.82 -22.39
CA TYR A 283 2.69 9.70 -21.02
C TYR A 283 1.59 9.20 -20.04
N PHE A 284 0.32 9.57 -20.23
CA PHE A 284 -0.79 8.96 -19.48
C PHE A 284 -0.89 7.46 -19.74
N THR A 285 -0.78 7.04 -21.01
CA THR A 285 -0.76 5.62 -21.39
C THR A 285 0.39 4.88 -20.70
N LYS A 286 1.61 5.43 -20.75
CA LYS A 286 2.77 4.84 -20.06
C LYS A 286 2.55 4.73 -18.56
N THR A 287 1.98 5.77 -17.94
CA THR A 287 1.65 5.76 -16.50
C THR A 287 0.70 4.62 -16.15
N ASN A 288 -0.35 4.45 -16.95
CA ASN A 288 -1.36 3.42 -16.75
C ASN A 288 -0.81 2.01 -17.02
N ASP A 289 0.01 1.83 -18.07
CA ASP A 289 0.70 0.57 -18.37
C ASP A 289 1.60 0.13 -17.20
N LEU A 290 2.38 1.04 -16.64
CA LEU A 290 3.22 0.77 -15.48
C LEU A 290 2.36 0.45 -14.24
N SER A 291 1.27 1.18 -14.05
CA SER A 291 0.33 0.96 -12.94
C SER A 291 -0.35 -0.40 -13.02
N GLU A 292 -0.79 -0.82 -14.22
CA GLU A 292 -1.42 -2.13 -14.46
C GLU A 292 -0.44 -3.29 -14.22
N ASN A 293 0.85 -3.09 -14.50
CA ASN A 293 1.90 -4.09 -14.27
C ASN A 293 2.55 -4.00 -12.88
N SER A 294 2.12 -3.07 -12.04
CA SER A 294 2.66 -2.89 -10.68
C SER A 294 2.33 -4.08 -9.77
N TYR A 295 3.10 -4.20 -8.67
CA TYR A 295 2.81 -5.22 -7.65
C TYR A 295 1.41 -5.07 -7.06
N ASP A 296 0.95 -3.84 -6.86
CA ASP A 296 -0.35 -3.55 -6.25
C ASP A 296 -1.50 -3.92 -7.19
N ALA A 297 -1.34 -3.77 -8.50
CA ALA A 297 -2.36 -4.14 -9.49
C ALA A 297 -2.70 -5.63 -9.48
N LYS A 298 -1.74 -6.50 -9.13
CA LYS A 298 -1.95 -7.96 -9.03
C LYS A 298 -2.95 -8.38 -7.95
N ASN A 299 -3.25 -7.49 -7.01
CA ASN A 299 -4.22 -7.71 -5.94
C ASN A 299 -5.66 -7.39 -6.36
N TYR A 300 -5.87 -6.83 -7.56
CA TYR A 300 -7.17 -6.37 -8.02
C TYR A 300 -7.59 -7.07 -9.31
N ASP A 301 -8.88 -7.37 -9.39
CA ASP A 301 -9.52 -7.96 -10.57
C ASP A 301 -10.57 -7.00 -11.14
N LYS A 302 -10.22 -6.32 -12.24
CA LYS A 302 -11.13 -5.40 -12.93
C LYS A 302 -12.41 -6.09 -13.43
N LYS A 303 -12.34 -7.37 -13.83
CA LYS A 303 -13.49 -8.14 -14.27
C LYS A 303 -14.51 -8.36 -13.15
N LYS A 304 -14.03 -8.47 -11.92
CA LYS A 304 -14.90 -8.65 -10.76
C LYS A 304 -15.89 -7.49 -10.62
N TYR A 305 -15.44 -6.24 -10.77
CA TYR A 305 -16.31 -5.08 -10.66
C TYR A 305 -17.30 -4.98 -11.84
N ILE A 306 -16.85 -5.17 -13.06
CA ILE A 306 -17.72 -5.23 -14.25
C ILE A 306 -18.79 -6.31 -14.06
N ASN A 307 -18.42 -7.50 -13.60
CA ASN A 307 -19.39 -8.58 -13.34
C ASN A 307 -20.41 -8.23 -12.27
N GLU A 308 -20.03 -7.45 -11.26
CA GLU A 308 -20.98 -6.91 -10.26
C GLU A 308 -21.99 -5.95 -10.88
N VAL A 309 -21.57 -5.11 -11.83
CA VAL A 309 -22.47 -4.21 -12.58
C VAL A 309 -23.40 -5.02 -13.47
N LEU A 310 -22.86 -5.95 -14.26
CA LEU A 310 -23.65 -6.79 -15.17
C LEU A 310 -24.66 -7.68 -14.43
N LYS A 311 -24.28 -8.21 -13.26
CA LYS A 311 -25.21 -8.97 -12.41
C LYS A 311 -26.42 -8.13 -11.99
N ARG A 312 -26.20 -6.86 -11.65
CA ARG A 312 -27.29 -5.93 -11.31
C ARG A 312 -28.12 -5.56 -12.52
N LYS A 313 -27.47 -5.21 -13.63
CA LYS A 313 -28.14 -4.93 -14.91
C LYS A 313 -29.07 -6.07 -15.34
N ASN A 314 -28.65 -7.33 -15.19
CA ASN A 314 -29.44 -8.49 -15.55
C ASN A 314 -30.55 -8.78 -14.53
N TYR A 315 -30.41 -8.33 -13.28
CA TYR A 315 -31.38 -8.58 -12.22
C TYR A 315 -32.46 -7.47 -12.13
N PHE A 316 -32.10 -6.19 -12.19
CA PHE A 316 -33.03 -5.07 -11.99
C PHE A 316 -33.85 -4.74 -13.28
N ILE A 317 -34.36 -5.77 -13.93
CA ILE A 317 -35.32 -5.63 -15.04
C ILE A 317 -36.74 -5.65 -14.47
N LYS A 318 -37.69 -5.03 -15.21
CA LYS A 318 -39.08 -4.89 -14.81
C LYS A 318 -39.68 -6.23 -14.36
N GLU A 319 -39.47 -7.31 -15.11
CA GLU A 319 -40.00 -8.65 -14.83
C GLU A 319 -39.58 -9.20 -13.47
N ASN A 320 -38.42 -8.83 -12.98
CA ASN A 320 -37.94 -9.24 -11.65
C ASN A 320 -38.42 -8.31 -10.55
N ILE A 321 -38.54 -7.00 -10.83
CA ILE A 321 -39.06 -6.01 -9.89
C ILE A 321 -40.54 -6.23 -9.64
N ASP A 322 -41.32 -6.59 -10.65
CA ASP A 322 -42.77 -6.88 -10.56
C ASP A 322 -43.02 -8.13 -9.66
N LYS A 323 -42.05 -9.01 -9.48
CA LYS A 323 -42.13 -10.16 -8.54
C LYS A 323 -41.86 -9.78 -7.08
N TRP A 324 -41.44 -8.55 -6.82
CA TRP A 324 -41.10 -8.16 -5.46
C TRP A 324 -42.35 -8.15 -4.57
N LYS A 325 -42.23 -8.84 -3.45
CA LYS A 325 -43.26 -8.84 -2.42
C LYS A 325 -43.54 -7.41 -1.96
N LYS A 326 -44.82 -6.99 -1.95
CA LYS A 326 -45.23 -5.71 -1.38
C LYS A 326 -44.93 -5.71 0.12
N ILE A 327 -44.29 -4.67 0.60
CA ILE A 327 -43.90 -4.49 2.00
C ILE A 327 -44.45 -3.16 2.50
N ASN A 328 -45.04 -3.15 3.69
CA ASN A 328 -45.41 -1.93 4.37
C ASN A 328 -44.19 -1.38 5.09
N TYR A 329 -43.59 -0.37 4.51
CA TYR A 329 -42.38 0.26 5.05
C TYR A 329 -42.71 1.25 6.17
N SER A 330 -41.96 1.19 7.28
CA SER A 330 -41.78 2.35 8.15
C SER A 330 -40.88 3.38 7.47
N LYS A 331 -41.18 4.67 7.58
CA LYS A 331 -40.27 5.73 7.09
C LYS A 331 -38.93 5.62 7.78
N SER A 332 -37.86 5.93 7.06
CA SER A 332 -36.56 6.08 7.66
C SER A 332 -36.54 7.27 8.63
N ASN A 333 -35.85 7.12 9.75
CA ASN A 333 -35.66 8.24 10.69
C ASN A 333 -34.64 9.27 10.16
N LEU A 334 -33.87 8.93 9.12
CA LEU A 334 -32.87 9.78 8.49
C LEU A 334 -33.45 10.39 7.22
N ASN A 335 -33.32 11.71 7.06
CA ASN A 335 -33.61 12.39 5.80
C ASN A 335 -32.38 12.20 4.85
N LEU A 336 -32.35 11.05 4.16
CA LEU A 336 -31.26 10.61 3.34
C LEU A 336 -31.41 11.02 1.88
N VAL A 337 -30.31 11.52 1.32
CA VAL A 337 -30.11 11.77 -0.10
C VAL A 337 -28.82 11.09 -0.54
N PHE A 338 -28.81 10.47 -1.69
CA PHE A 338 -27.61 9.83 -2.25
C PHE A 338 -27.09 10.67 -3.42
N LEU A 339 -25.88 11.20 -3.28
CA LEU A 339 -25.18 11.91 -4.36
C LEU A 339 -24.32 10.90 -5.12
N ILE A 340 -24.80 10.57 -6.32
CA ILE A 340 -24.28 9.50 -7.17
C ILE A 340 -23.84 10.04 -8.54
N GLY A 341 -23.12 9.22 -9.30
CA GLY A 341 -22.69 9.53 -10.66
C GLY A 341 -21.52 8.66 -11.08
N PHE A 342 -20.99 8.91 -12.25
CA PHE A 342 -19.72 8.33 -12.64
C PHE A 342 -18.56 9.12 -12.00
N PRO A 343 -17.43 8.50 -11.65
CA PRO A 343 -16.28 9.25 -11.18
C PRO A 343 -15.92 10.38 -12.16
N ARG A 344 -15.45 11.51 -11.64
CA ARG A 344 -15.11 12.71 -12.42
C ARG A 344 -16.30 13.43 -13.09
N SER A 345 -17.54 13.13 -12.72
CA SER A 345 -18.74 13.81 -13.21
C SER A 345 -19.04 15.15 -12.52
N GLY A 346 -18.17 15.63 -11.60
CA GLY A 346 -18.39 16.90 -10.90
C GLY A 346 -19.00 16.74 -9.49
N THR A 347 -19.15 15.53 -8.97
CA THR A 347 -19.70 15.26 -7.64
C THR A 347 -18.98 16.01 -6.51
N THR A 348 -17.66 16.23 -6.61
CA THR A 348 -16.89 16.99 -5.61
C THR A 348 -17.20 18.47 -5.62
N LEU A 349 -17.42 19.07 -6.80
CA LEU A 349 -17.83 20.47 -6.91
C LEU A 349 -19.23 20.64 -6.31
N LEU A 350 -20.15 19.75 -6.67
CA LEU A 350 -21.51 19.77 -6.17
C LEU A 350 -21.57 19.58 -4.65
N ASP A 351 -20.76 18.64 -4.11
CA ASP A 351 -20.57 18.47 -2.67
C ASP A 351 -20.13 19.78 -1.99
N THR A 352 -19.10 20.44 -2.52
CA THR A 352 -18.61 21.72 -1.96
C THR A 352 -19.70 22.79 -1.92
N ILE A 353 -20.52 22.89 -2.98
CA ILE A 353 -21.64 23.82 -3.04
C ILE A 353 -22.71 23.46 -2.01
N LEU A 354 -23.09 22.20 -1.93
CA LEU A 354 -24.14 21.75 -1.02
C LEU A 354 -23.74 21.89 0.46
N ARG A 355 -22.47 21.66 0.81
CA ARG A 355 -21.95 21.87 2.19
C ARG A 355 -22.06 23.31 2.68
N SER A 356 -22.19 24.30 1.80
CA SER A 356 -22.36 25.70 2.22
C SER A 356 -23.74 25.95 2.88
N HIS A 357 -24.70 25.05 2.70
CA HIS A 357 -26.02 25.19 3.28
C HIS A 357 -26.07 24.62 4.72
N PRO A 358 -26.55 25.39 5.73
CA PRO A 358 -26.46 25.02 7.15
C PRO A 358 -27.30 23.78 7.53
N LYS A 359 -28.28 23.40 6.74
CA LYS A 359 -29.12 22.21 6.95
C LYS A 359 -28.69 21.00 6.13
N ILE A 360 -27.52 21.04 5.49
CA ILE A 360 -26.98 19.91 4.72
C ILE A 360 -25.69 19.44 5.36
N LYS A 361 -25.62 18.14 5.61
CA LYS A 361 -24.40 17.45 6.03
C LYS A 361 -24.07 16.35 5.05
N ILE A 362 -22.79 16.28 4.63
CA ILE A 362 -22.34 15.32 3.62
C ILE A 362 -21.32 14.38 4.20
N ILE A 363 -21.58 13.08 4.04
CA ILE A 363 -20.64 12.00 4.35
C ILE A 363 -19.97 11.60 3.05
N GLU A 364 -18.69 11.94 2.96
CA GLU A 364 -17.93 11.82 1.73
C GLU A 364 -17.18 10.50 1.66
N GLU A 365 -17.46 9.73 0.62
CA GLU A 365 -16.74 8.53 0.19
C GLU A 365 -16.53 7.48 1.31
N LYS A 366 -17.57 7.29 2.14
CA LYS A 366 -17.57 6.24 3.17
C LYS A 366 -18.34 5.00 2.71
N PRO A 367 -17.98 3.80 3.20
CA PRO A 367 -18.55 2.55 2.70
C PRO A 367 -19.94 2.22 3.28
N LEU A 368 -20.83 3.21 3.45
CA LEU A 368 -22.13 3.04 4.12
C LEU A 368 -23.00 2.00 3.40
N VAL A 369 -23.27 2.24 2.12
CA VAL A 369 -24.08 1.37 1.28
C VAL A 369 -23.44 0.00 1.11
N THR A 370 -22.16 -0.07 0.83
CA THR A 370 -21.46 -1.34 0.63
C THR A 370 -21.41 -2.19 1.89
N THR A 371 -21.29 -1.57 3.07
CA THR A 371 -21.37 -2.25 4.37
C THR A 371 -22.73 -2.88 4.54
N MET A 372 -23.81 -2.12 4.34
CA MET A 372 -25.18 -2.59 4.40
C MET A 372 -25.44 -3.75 3.42
N ILE A 373 -25.10 -3.57 2.14
CA ILE A 373 -25.33 -4.59 1.09
C ILE A 373 -24.54 -5.88 1.39
N SER A 374 -23.37 -5.77 2.01
CA SER A 374 -22.56 -6.94 2.39
C SER A 374 -23.27 -7.90 3.34
N LYS A 375 -24.32 -7.42 4.02
CA LYS A 375 -25.14 -8.20 4.97
C LYS A 375 -26.33 -8.89 4.31
N ILE A 376 -26.63 -8.62 3.06
CA ILE A 376 -27.66 -9.37 2.32
C ILE A 376 -27.22 -10.83 2.23
N LYS A 377 -28.11 -11.74 2.62
CA LYS A 377 -27.87 -13.18 2.71
C LYS A 377 -27.21 -13.72 1.42
N ASN A 378 -26.05 -14.33 1.57
CA ASN A 378 -25.25 -14.90 0.48
C ASN A 378 -24.91 -13.89 -0.65
N LYS A 379 -25.06 -12.59 -0.42
CA LYS A 379 -24.91 -11.53 -1.45
C LYS A 379 -25.72 -11.80 -2.73
N ASN A 380 -26.88 -12.46 -2.58
CA ASN A 380 -27.74 -12.83 -3.70
C ASN A 380 -28.87 -11.83 -3.86
N LEU A 381 -28.92 -11.15 -5.01
CA LEU A 381 -29.96 -10.16 -5.33
C LEU A 381 -31.38 -10.75 -5.32
N LYS A 382 -31.54 -12.04 -5.65
CA LYS A 382 -32.85 -12.71 -5.58
C LYS A 382 -33.46 -12.68 -4.17
N ASN A 383 -32.64 -12.53 -3.12
CA ASN A 383 -33.18 -12.40 -1.76
C ASN A 383 -33.96 -11.09 -1.55
N LEU A 384 -33.80 -10.10 -2.43
CA LEU A 384 -34.57 -8.88 -2.42
C LEU A 384 -36.05 -9.09 -2.81
N GLU A 385 -36.37 -10.16 -3.54
CA GLU A 385 -37.76 -10.48 -3.95
C GLU A 385 -38.65 -10.72 -2.74
N ASN A 386 -38.16 -11.50 -1.78
CA ASN A 386 -38.92 -11.95 -0.61
C ASN A 386 -38.36 -11.40 0.72
N ILE A 387 -37.58 -10.32 0.67
CA ILE A 387 -37.01 -9.72 1.88
C ILE A 387 -38.14 -9.31 2.86
N THR A 388 -37.94 -9.61 4.13
CA THR A 388 -38.90 -9.32 5.20
C THR A 388 -38.69 -7.92 5.80
N ASN A 389 -39.70 -7.41 6.54
CA ASN A 389 -39.55 -6.16 7.28
C ASN A 389 -38.40 -6.23 8.31
N ASP A 390 -38.23 -7.35 8.96
CA ASP A 390 -37.16 -7.52 9.96
C ASP A 390 -35.76 -7.48 9.30
N GLU A 391 -35.61 -8.12 8.13
CA GLU A 391 -34.37 -8.06 7.36
C GLU A 391 -34.09 -6.65 6.86
N ILE A 392 -35.10 -5.89 6.41
CA ILE A 392 -34.95 -4.49 6.01
C ILE A 392 -34.51 -3.65 7.22
N ASN A 393 -35.17 -3.80 8.36
CA ASN A 393 -34.82 -3.06 9.57
C ASN A 393 -33.39 -3.39 10.03
N PHE A 394 -32.99 -4.64 9.94
CA PHE A 394 -31.60 -5.05 10.20
C PHE A 394 -30.60 -4.36 9.25
N LEU A 395 -30.86 -4.34 7.94
CA LEU A 395 -30.01 -3.70 6.96
C LEU A 395 -29.92 -2.17 7.19
N ARG A 396 -31.03 -1.53 7.52
CA ARG A 396 -31.07 -0.10 7.90
C ARG A 396 -30.26 0.17 9.16
N GLN A 397 -30.32 -0.70 10.16
CA GLN A 397 -29.49 -0.59 11.38
C GLN A 397 -28.00 -0.73 11.07
N GLU A 398 -27.61 -1.64 10.17
CA GLU A 398 -26.21 -1.80 9.76
C GLU A 398 -25.71 -0.54 8.99
N TYR A 399 -26.55 0.05 8.15
CA TYR A 399 -26.27 1.35 7.52
C TYR A 399 -26.11 2.45 8.58
N GLN A 400 -27.02 2.54 9.53
CA GLN A 400 -27.00 3.56 10.58
C GLN A 400 -25.78 3.40 11.50
N LYS A 401 -25.42 2.20 11.90
CA LYS A 401 -24.18 1.95 12.68
C LYS A 401 -22.92 2.43 11.97
N GLU A 402 -22.86 2.23 10.66
CA GLU A 402 -21.72 2.72 9.87
C GLU A 402 -21.75 4.25 9.76
N PHE A 403 -22.95 4.83 9.55
CA PHE A 403 -23.20 6.26 9.48
C PHE A 403 -22.77 6.98 10.76
N GLU A 404 -23.12 6.45 11.95
CA GLU A 404 -22.84 7.03 13.27
C GLU A 404 -21.34 7.11 13.61
N LYS A 405 -20.48 6.44 12.85
CA LYS A 405 -19.02 6.62 12.98
C LYS A 405 -18.54 7.97 12.44
N TYR A 406 -19.31 8.62 11.63
CA TYR A 406 -18.94 9.84 10.91
C TYR A 406 -19.80 11.04 11.25
N GLU A 407 -21.08 10.81 11.62
CA GLU A 407 -22.05 11.88 11.91
C GLU A 407 -23.07 11.38 12.94
N ASN A 408 -23.55 12.28 13.81
CA ASN A 408 -24.58 11.98 14.77
C ASN A 408 -25.94 12.51 14.28
N PRO A 409 -26.96 11.65 14.07
CA PRO A 409 -28.24 12.06 13.48
C PRO A 409 -29.23 12.66 14.51
N GLU A 410 -28.82 13.69 15.24
CA GLU A 410 -29.63 14.28 16.31
C GLU A 410 -30.80 15.17 15.82
N ASN A 411 -30.74 15.68 14.58
CA ASN A 411 -31.73 16.67 14.09
C ASN A 411 -32.41 16.18 12.81
N LYS A 412 -33.75 16.06 12.89
CA LYS A 412 -34.61 15.65 11.76
C LYS A 412 -34.73 16.70 10.65
N ASP A 413 -34.37 17.97 10.92
CA ASP A 413 -34.38 19.04 9.92
C ASP A 413 -33.12 19.04 9.04
N ILE A 414 -32.13 18.22 9.37
CA ILE A 414 -30.90 18.09 8.60
C ILE A 414 -31.10 17.08 7.47
N VAL A 415 -30.68 17.45 6.29
CA VAL A 415 -30.54 16.55 5.14
C VAL A 415 -29.14 15.95 5.16
N TYR A 416 -29.09 14.64 5.22
CA TYR A 416 -27.81 13.89 5.17
C TYR A 416 -27.58 13.36 3.76
N ILE A 417 -26.44 13.72 3.17
CA ILE A 417 -26.07 13.28 1.83
C ILE A 417 -24.96 12.24 1.94
N ASP A 418 -25.24 11.01 1.52
CA ASP A 418 -24.23 9.97 1.28
C ASP A 418 -23.63 10.20 -0.11
N LYS A 419 -22.41 10.74 -0.14
CA LYS A 419 -21.69 11.04 -1.39
C LYS A 419 -20.65 9.95 -1.66
N LEU A 420 -21.01 9.00 -2.50
CA LEU A 420 -20.09 8.06 -3.12
C LEU A 420 -20.54 7.83 -4.57
N PRO A 421 -19.81 8.39 -5.57
CA PRO A 421 -20.25 8.37 -6.97
C PRO A 421 -20.65 6.97 -7.44
N LEU A 422 -19.85 5.96 -7.18
CA LEU A 422 -20.11 4.58 -7.60
C LEU A 422 -21.27 3.89 -6.86
N ASN A 423 -21.93 4.52 -5.89
CA ASN A 423 -23.20 4.02 -5.35
C ASN A 423 -24.32 3.99 -6.42
N ILE A 424 -24.11 4.60 -7.57
CA ILE A 424 -25.02 4.50 -8.72
C ILE A 424 -25.33 3.05 -9.09
N ILE A 425 -24.40 2.11 -8.91
CA ILE A 425 -24.65 0.69 -9.22
C ILE A 425 -25.56 -0.01 -8.18
N TYR A 426 -25.79 0.62 -7.02
CA TYR A 426 -26.54 0.05 -5.91
C TYR A 426 -27.95 0.67 -5.76
N CYS A 427 -28.38 1.52 -6.69
CA CYS A 427 -29.65 2.25 -6.58
C CYS A 427 -30.86 1.32 -6.40
N GLY A 428 -30.86 0.15 -7.06
CA GLY A 428 -31.92 -0.84 -6.90
C GLY A 428 -32.01 -1.40 -5.48
N GLU A 429 -30.88 -1.77 -4.89
CA GLU A 429 -30.81 -2.21 -3.49
C GLU A 429 -31.20 -1.08 -2.53
N ILE A 430 -30.71 0.13 -2.78
CA ILE A 430 -31.05 1.29 -1.97
C ILE A 430 -32.56 1.53 -1.96
N LEU A 431 -33.21 1.59 -3.13
CA LEU A 431 -34.64 1.78 -3.25
C LEU A 431 -35.44 0.64 -2.60
N ARG A 432 -34.96 -0.58 -2.63
CA ARG A 432 -35.63 -1.71 -1.97
C ARG A 432 -35.59 -1.59 -0.44
N ILE A 433 -34.50 -1.03 0.11
CA ILE A 433 -34.29 -0.90 1.56
C ILE A 433 -34.83 0.46 2.08
N PHE A 434 -34.62 1.52 1.32
CA PHE A 434 -35.05 2.89 1.60
C PHE A 434 -35.93 3.39 0.46
N PRO A 435 -37.26 3.07 0.43
CA PRO A 435 -38.15 3.47 -0.68
C PRO A 435 -38.35 4.99 -0.81
N ASP A 436 -38.08 5.71 0.30
CA ASP A 436 -38.16 7.19 0.33
C ASP A 436 -36.83 7.86 -0.05
N ALA A 437 -35.81 7.07 -0.43
CA ALA A 437 -34.48 7.59 -0.77
C ALA A 437 -34.56 8.53 -1.98
N LYS A 438 -33.89 9.66 -1.87
CA LYS A 438 -33.73 10.62 -2.95
C LYS A 438 -32.32 10.52 -3.53
N PHE A 439 -32.24 10.74 -4.84
CA PHE A 439 -30.97 10.70 -5.54
C PHE A 439 -30.69 12.05 -6.20
N ILE A 440 -29.43 12.47 -6.11
CA ILE A 440 -28.88 13.55 -6.93
C ILE A 440 -27.87 12.88 -7.87
N LEU A 441 -28.21 12.82 -9.16
CA LEU A 441 -27.33 12.28 -10.19
C LEU A 441 -26.48 13.40 -10.79
N SER A 442 -25.17 13.33 -10.57
CA SER A 442 -24.22 14.22 -11.22
C SER A 442 -23.85 13.69 -12.60
N LEU A 443 -24.23 14.44 -13.63
CA LEU A 443 -23.95 14.10 -15.03
C LEU A 443 -22.90 15.02 -15.62
N ARG A 444 -22.05 14.46 -16.46
CA ARG A 444 -21.07 15.16 -17.29
C ARG A 444 -20.98 14.44 -18.63
N HIS A 445 -20.50 15.15 -19.66
CA HIS A 445 -20.31 14.54 -20.96
C HIS A 445 -19.52 13.20 -20.85
N PRO A 446 -19.97 12.09 -21.47
CA PRO A 446 -19.34 10.77 -21.32
C PRO A 446 -17.85 10.77 -21.63
N LEU A 447 -17.45 11.37 -22.74
CA LEU A 447 -16.04 11.45 -23.16
C LEU A 447 -15.18 12.18 -22.11
N ASP A 448 -15.70 13.30 -21.55
CA ASP A 448 -14.98 14.05 -20.52
C ASP A 448 -14.78 13.22 -19.23
N SER A 449 -15.82 12.48 -18.84
CA SER A 449 -15.76 11.64 -17.64
C SER A 449 -14.81 10.49 -17.82
N VAL A 450 -14.89 9.78 -18.95
CA VAL A 450 -14.02 8.63 -19.27
C VAL A 450 -12.55 9.07 -19.40
N LEU A 451 -12.29 10.11 -20.19
CA LEU A 451 -10.94 10.63 -20.39
C LEU A 451 -10.37 11.16 -19.07
N SER A 452 -11.16 11.90 -18.28
CA SER A 452 -10.72 12.40 -16.98
C SER A 452 -10.42 11.26 -15.97
N CYS A 453 -11.12 10.13 -16.06
CA CYS A 453 -10.79 8.95 -15.27
C CYS A 453 -9.48 8.29 -15.74
N PHE A 454 -9.25 8.17 -17.04
CA PHE A 454 -8.02 7.64 -17.61
C PHE A 454 -6.78 8.47 -17.23
N MET A 455 -6.93 9.80 -17.14
CA MET A 455 -5.86 10.74 -16.78
C MET A 455 -5.62 10.86 -15.27
N GLN A 456 -6.44 10.24 -14.43
CA GLN A 456 -6.38 10.39 -12.98
C GLN A 456 -5.56 9.28 -12.31
N ASP A 457 -4.66 9.66 -11.39
CA ASP A 457 -3.93 8.74 -10.54
C ASP A 457 -4.84 8.26 -9.38
N PHE A 458 -5.58 7.20 -9.61
CA PHE A 458 -6.40 6.58 -8.57
C PHE A 458 -5.59 5.60 -7.72
N VAL A 459 -5.94 5.51 -6.43
CA VAL A 459 -5.56 4.36 -5.62
C VAL A 459 -6.32 3.14 -6.17
N LEU A 460 -5.57 2.15 -6.65
CA LEU A 460 -6.16 1.01 -7.34
C LEU A 460 -7.05 0.16 -6.42
N ASN A 461 -8.19 -0.22 -6.97
CA ASN A 461 -9.10 -1.25 -6.47
C ASN A 461 -9.80 -1.90 -7.68
N ASN A 462 -10.71 -2.86 -7.46
CA ASN A 462 -11.38 -3.56 -8.56
C ASN A 462 -12.17 -2.63 -9.51
N ALA A 463 -12.70 -1.52 -9.03
CA ALA A 463 -13.39 -0.53 -9.86
C ALA A 463 -12.38 0.35 -10.60
N MET A 464 -11.41 0.95 -9.87
CA MET A 464 -10.44 1.91 -10.42
C MET A 464 -9.48 1.25 -11.43
N ALA A 465 -9.22 -0.04 -11.33
CA ALA A 465 -8.43 -0.78 -12.32
C ALA A 465 -9.03 -0.77 -13.74
N ASN A 466 -10.34 -0.50 -13.88
CA ASN A 466 -10.99 -0.32 -15.19
C ASN A 466 -10.64 1.02 -15.85
N PHE A 467 -10.13 2.00 -15.11
CA PHE A 467 -9.78 3.31 -15.66
C PHE A 467 -8.38 3.37 -16.26
N LEU A 468 -7.57 2.32 -16.11
CA LEU A 468 -6.23 2.24 -16.70
C LEU A 468 -6.25 2.06 -18.23
N ARG A 469 -7.40 1.69 -18.82
CA ARG A 469 -7.62 1.56 -20.25
C ARG A 469 -8.90 2.29 -20.66
N ILE A 470 -8.82 3.08 -21.72
CA ILE A 470 -10.00 3.84 -22.21
C ILE A 470 -11.14 2.91 -22.58
N ASP A 471 -10.85 1.80 -23.27
CA ASP A 471 -11.87 0.83 -23.68
C ASP A 471 -12.59 0.20 -22.49
N ASP A 472 -11.85 -0.15 -21.43
CA ASP A 472 -12.44 -0.71 -20.21
C ASP A 472 -13.27 0.34 -19.46
N ALA A 473 -12.78 1.58 -19.39
CA ALA A 473 -13.49 2.71 -18.77
C ALA A 473 -14.79 3.02 -19.54
N THR A 474 -14.75 3.00 -20.87
CA THR A 474 -15.92 3.22 -21.74
C THR A 474 -16.96 2.12 -21.55
N LYS A 475 -16.55 0.84 -21.56
CA LYS A 475 -17.44 -0.29 -21.29
C LYS A 475 -18.07 -0.21 -19.89
N LEU A 476 -17.27 0.19 -18.90
CA LEU A 476 -17.78 0.36 -17.56
C LEU A 476 -18.81 1.49 -17.49
N TYR A 477 -18.53 2.65 -18.10
CA TYR A 477 -19.45 3.78 -18.21
C TYR A 477 -20.79 3.35 -18.82
N GLU A 478 -20.75 2.74 -19.98
CA GLU A 478 -21.92 2.25 -20.71
C GLU A 478 -22.76 1.29 -19.86
N ASN A 479 -22.14 0.30 -19.22
CA ASN A 479 -22.87 -0.67 -18.41
C ASN A 479 -23.50 -0.04 -17.15
N ILE A 480 -22.84 0.94 -16.53
CA ILE A 480 -23.37 1.66 -15.35
C ILE A 480 -24.61 2.49 -15.75
N PHE A 481 -24.53 3.24 -16.84
CA PHE A 481 -25.69 4.06 -17.27
C PHE A 481 -26.81 3.22 -17.89
N ASN A 482 -26.51 2.09 -18.52
CA ASN A 482 -27.54 1.14 -18.92
C ASN A 482 -28.26 0.53 -17.71
N LEU A 483 -27.56 0.26 -16.62
CA LEU A 483 -28.17 -0.17 -15.36
C LEU A 483 -29.02 0.94 -14.72
N TRP A 484 -28.55 2.18 -14.74
CA TRP A 484 -29.29 3.32 -14.20
C TRP A 484 -30.60 3.59 -14.95
N ASN A 485 -30.62 3.40 -16.27
CA ASN A 485 -31.79 3.65 -17.14
C ASN A 485 -32.86 2.55 -17.05
N GLN A 486 -32.60 1.42 -16.43
CA GLN A 486 -33.55 0.34 -16.15
C GLN A 486 -34.45 0.67 -14.96
#